data_73872259e6e0f0408f40af54add57c2c
#
_entry.id   73872259e6e0f0408f40af54add57c2c
#
_cell.length_a   1.000
_cell.length_b   1.000
_cell.length_c   1.000
_cell.angle_alpha   90.00
_cell.angle_beta   90.00
_cell.angle_gamma   90.00
#
_symmetry.space_group_name_H-M   'P 1'
#
loop_
_entity.id
_entity.type
_entity.pdbx_description
1 polymer ?
#
loop_
_entity_poly.entity_id
_entity_poly.type
_entity_poly.pdbx_seq_one_letter_code
_entity_poly.pdbx_strand_id
1 'polypeptide(L)'
;MSNTGINKEVDVLIVGAGIAGATLAANLAKTGKNIVVIEKDLSERDVIIGELLQPGGMQKLDEMGFTSFIDHIDAQPVFGYDIIFEEQDYVISYPCKNAEPCGYGFRNGAFLQNIRKHILALDNVQVIEGTVTSLNEEKDKIVGVNFKRKREADEESVVAHLTVVTDGPLSNFREKLSNPVKKVNGYFLGLLLKNCELPYANHGHLVMGNHPPMVIYPVTSTAWRVLIDFKGEKPPRLGRDFKKFLLEAFEDAIPRSARKAFAAAVEEGKFKTFPNHRLPASPIKKAGAVLLGDALNMRHPLTGGGMTAAFNDVLRLSNNLACISDFSNERQIGKAIQKFYETRHLGTQTTNILADGLYGVVYNPDLRKAFFEYISRGDKYAEETCSILAGLNKDKKMLLNHFIGMARYGTQLRITNSEKSKETVTQSLTMVKDAVGIITPLLLSEKPDTGNKLMLEALNRIV
;
A
#
# COMPACT_ATOMS: atom_id res chain seq x y z
N MET A 1 -40.45 -2.88 10.51
CA MET A 1 -40.45 -1.62 9.73
C MET A 1 -39.20 -0.88 10.11
N SER A 2 -38.12 -1.02 9.35
CA SER A 2 -36.87 -0.32 9.62
C SER A 2 -37.03 1.14 9.25
N ASN A 3 -36.77 2.00 10.22
CA ASN A 3 -36.78 3.45 10.05
C ASN A 3 -35.64 3.81 9.04
N THR A 4 -35.98 4.01 7.79
CA THR A 4 -35.06 4.28 6.67
C THR A 4 -34.68 5.77 6.54
N GLY A 5 -35.05 6.57 7.51
CA GLY A 5 -34.68 8.00 7.57
C GLY A 5 -33.19 8.18 7.85
N ILE A 6 -32.49 8.99 7.05
CA ILE A 6 -31.14 9.44 7.36
C ILE A 6 -31.23 10.34 8.61
N ASN A 7 -30.34 10.14 9.58
CA ASN A 7 -30.23 11.03 10.73
C ASN A 7 -30.11 12.49 10.24
N LYS A 8 -30.92 13.37 10.76
CA LYS A 8 -30.98 14.77 10.30
C LYS A 8 -29.68 15.56 10.55
N GLU A 9 -28.84 15.07 11.44
CA GLU A 9 -27.59 15.71 11.80
C GLU A 9 -26.46 14.69 11.79
N VAL A 10 -25.55 14.82 10.83
CA VAL A 10 -24.42 13.91 10.61
C VAL A 10 -23.11 14.65 10.91
N ASP A 11 -22.39 14.18 11.91
CA ASP A 11 -21.07 14.74 12.24
C ASP A 11 -20.07 14.46 11.10
N VAL A 12 -20.01 13.19 10.69
CA VAL A 12 -19.05 12.74 9.68
C VAL A 12 -19.73 11.85 8.62
N LEU A 13 -19.62 12.26 7.38
CA LEU A 13 -20.01 11.47 6.22
C LEU A 13 -18.76 10.87 5.57
N ILE A 14 -18.76 9.56 5.35
CA ILE A 14 -17.65 8.83 4.73
C ILE A 14 -18.10 8.28 3.37
N VAL A 15 -17.42 8.69 2.31
CA VAL A 15 -17.65 8.22 0.94
C VAL A 15 -16.75 7.03 0.65
N GLY A 16 -17.32 5.83 0.62
CA GLY A 16 -16.63 4.56 0.41
C GLY A 16 -16.36 3.79 1.70
N ALA A 17 -16.83 2.54 1.78
CA ALA A 17 -16.56 1.59 2.86
C ALA A 17 -15.48 0.57 2.44
N GLY A 18 -14.39 1.03 1.80
CA GLY A 18 -13.17 0.27 1.62
C GLY A 18 -12.35 0.19 2.92
N ILE A 19 -11.15 -0.41 2.86
CA ILE A 19 -10.28 -0.59 4.05
C ILE A 19 -10.13 0.71 4.86
N ALA A 20 -9.79 1.83 4.21
CA ALA A 20 -9.58 3.10 4.91
C ALA A 20 -10.88 3.67 5.50
N GLY A 21 -11.97 3.71 4.70
CA GLY A 21 -13.23 4.32 5.13
C GLY A 21 -13.94 3.52 6.22
N ALA A 22 -14.01 2.20 6.09
CA ALA A 22 -14.63 1.36 7.09
C ALA A 22 -13.83 1.37 8.42
N THR A 23 -12.49 1.32 8.35
CA THR A 23 -11.65 1.42 9.56
C THR A 23 -11.76 2.80 10.22
N LEU A 24 -11.88 3.88 9.41
CA LEU A 24 -12.12 5.23 9.94
C LEU A 24 -13.45 5.29 10.66
N ALA A 25 -14.54 4.76 10.06
CA ALA A 25 -15.86 4.71 10.69
C ALA A 25 -15.81 3.98 12.03
N ALA A 26 -15.19 2.77 12.05
CA ALA A 26 -15.02 1.98 13.28
C ALA A 26 -14.28 2.76 14.38
N ASN A 27 -13.19 3.46 14.01
CA ASN A 27 -12.39 4.16 15.01
C ASN A 27 -13.02 5.46 15.50
N LEU A 28 -13.68 6.23 14.62
CA LEU A 28 -14.41 7.44 15.01
C LEU A 28 -15.67 7.16 15.81
N ALA A 29 -16.34 6.04 15.57
CA ALA A 29 -17.54 5.65 16.34
C ALA A 29 -17.29 5.59 17.85
N LYS A 30 -16.07 5.24 18.28
CA LYS A 30 -15.65 5.24 19.69
C LYS A 30 -15.75 6.61 20.36
N THR A 31 -15.78 7.66 19.58
CA THR A 31 -15.90 9.06 20.09
C THR A 31 -17.35 9.52 20.22
N GLY A 32 -18.33 8.64 19.99
CA GLY A 32 -19.77 8.95 20.09
C GLY A 32 -20.31 9.82 18.94
N LYS A 33 -19.57 9.99 17.84
CA LYS A 33 -20.00 10.78 16.68
C LYS A 33 -21.02 10.03 15.84
N ASN A 34 -21.98 10.77 15.27
CA ASN A 34 -22.94 10.26 14.32
C ASN A 34 -22.30 10.15 12.93
N ILE A 35 -22.14 8.95 12.43
CA ILE A 35 -21.42 8.67 11.20
C ILE A 35 -22.35 8.05 10.16
N VAL A 36 -22.32 8.59 8.95
CA VAL A 36 -22.93 7.95 7.76
C VAL A 36 -21.83 7.49 6.83
N VAL A 37 -21.92 6.24 6.38
CA VAL A 37 -21.01 5.67 5.38
C VAL A 37 -21.81 5.30 4.14
N ILE A 38 -21.42 5.79 2.97
CA ILE A 38 -22.06 5.43 1.70
C ILE A 38 -21.07 4.63 0.86
N GLU A 39 -21.45 3.39 0.52
CA GLU A 39 -20.64 2.46 -0.28
C GLU A 39 -21.47 1.92 -1.45
N LYS A 40 -20.88 1.97 -2.64
CA LYS A 40 -21.57 1.53 -3.87
C LYS A 40 -21.87 0.04 -3.91
N ASP A 41 -21.04 -0.78 -3.25
CA ASP A 41 -21.15 -2.23 -3.27
C ASP A 41 -20.61 -2.84 -1.98
N LEU A 42 -21.52 -3.40 -1.18
CA LEU A 42 -21.22 -4.06 0.10
C LEU A 42 -20.89 -5.54 -0.05
N SER A 43 -20.98 -6.11 -1.25
CA SER A 43 -20.62 -7.51 -1.48
C SER A 43 -19.12 -7.77 -1.24
N GLU A 44 -18.77 -9.02 -0.99
CA GLU A 44 -17.39 -9.44 -0.88
C GLU A 44 -16.69 -9.30 -2.23
N ARG A 45 -15.55 -8.59 -2.22
CA ARG A 45 -14.77 -8.34 -3.43
C ARG A 45 -13.67 -9.39 -3.60
N ASP A 46 -13.50 -9.87 -4.82
CA ASP A 46 -12.36 -10.69 -5.19
C ASP A 46 -11.30 -9.83 -5.90
N VAL A 47 -10.43 -9.20 -5.13
CA VAL A 47 -9.32 -8.36 -5.60
C VAL A 47 -7.97 -9.01 -5.28
N ILE A 48 -6.93 -8.67 -6.06
CA ILE A 48 -5.59 -9.27 -5.94
C ILE A 48 -4.59 -8.40 -5.18
N ILE A 49 -5.01 -7.22 -4.74
CA ILE A 49 -4.16 -6.26 -4.01
C ILE A 49 -4.71 -6.04 -2.61
N GLY A 50 -3.80 -5.76 -1.65
CA GLY A 50 -4.18 -5.59 -0.25
C GLY A 50 -4.50 -6.92 0.43
N GLU A 51 -3.80 -7.98 0.07
CA GLU A 51 -3.90 -9.32 0.66
C GLU A 51 -2.70 -9.66 1.58
N LEU A 52 -1.75 -8.74 1.73
CA LEU A 52 -0.64 -8.85 2.69
C LEU A 52 -0.63 -7.61 3.56
N LEU A 53 -0.80 -7.79 4.86
CA LEU A 53 -0.68 -6.76 5.88
C LEU A 53 0.66 -6.85 6.58
N GLN A 54 1.46 -5.81 6.43
CA GLN A 54 2.77 -5.71 7.06
C GLN A 54 2.66 -5.54 8.58
N PRO A 55 3.69 -5.93 9.36
CA PRO A 55 3.70 -5.79 10.82
C PRO A 55 3.37 -4.38 11.31
N GLY A 56 3.89 -3.33 10.64
CA GLY A 56 3.55 -1.95 10.99
C GLY A 56 2.08 -1.60 10.82
N GLY A 57 1.37 -2.30 9.92
CA GLY A 57 -0.08 -2.19 9.77
C GLY A 57 -0.83 -2.94 10.89
N MET A 58 -0.35 -4.11 11.30
CA MET A 58 -0.87 -4.84 12.46
C MET A 58 -0.76 -4.03 13.75
N GLN A 59 0.40 -3.38 13.98
CA GLN A 59 0.55 -2.46 15.12
C GLN A 59 -0.49 -1.33 15.12
N LYS A 60 -0.86 -0.82 13.94
CA LYS A 60 -1.91 0.23 13.87
C LYS A 60 -3.31 -0.31 14.12
N LEU A 61 -3.60 -1.55 13.70
CA LEU A 61 -4.85 -2.21 14.10
C LEU A 61 -4.89 -2.46 15.61
N ASP A 62 -3.78 -2.87 16.22
CA ASP A 62 -3.66 -3.05 17.67
C ASP A 62 -3.85 -1.73 18.42
N GLU A 63 -3.16 -0.66 18.03
CA GLU A 63 -3.35 0.70 18.59
C GLU A 63 -4.81 1.17 18.51
N MET A 64 -5.53 0.74 17.49
CA MET A 64 -6.96 1.01 17.31
C MET A 64 -7.87 -0.03 17.99
N GLY A 65 -7.34 -1.12 18.58
CA GLY A 65 -8.10 -2.21 19.20
C GLY A 65 -8.89 -3.05 18.19
N PHE A 66 -8.34 -3.26 16.99
CA PHE A 66 -9.01 -3.96 15.87
C PHE A 66 -8.21 -5.16 15.34
N THR A 67 -7.38 -5.76 16.16
CA THR A 67 -6.64 -6.99 15.79
C THR A 67 -7.56 -8.13 15.36
N SER A 68 -8.77 -8.21 15.95
CA SER A 68 -9.76 -9.22 15.61
C SER A 68 -10.32 -9.15 14.18
N PHE A 69 -9.99 -8.11 13.40
CA PHE A 69 -10.40 -8.06 11.99
C PHE A 69 -9.75 -9.15 11.13
N ILE A 70 -8.65 -9.77 11.61
CA ILE A 70 -8.03 -10.93 10.94
C ILE A 70 -8.59 -12.28 11.40
N ASP A 71 -9.50 -12.33 12.39
CA ASP A 71 -10.02 -13.56 12.92
C ASP A 71 -11.01 -14.23 11.96
N HIS A 72 -11.00 -15.56 11.94
CA HIS A 72 -11.94 -16.40 11.18
C HIS A 72 -11.96 -16.19 9.65
N ILE A 73 -10.86 -15.66 9.07
CA ILE A 73 -10.71 -15.47 7.61
C ILE A 73 -9.59 -16.31 7.02
N ASP A 74 -9.15 -17.35 7.72
CA ASP A 74 -8.00 -18.19 7.32
C ASP A 74 -6.71 -17.38 7.05
N ALA A 75 -6.51 -16.31 7.84
CA ALA A 75 -5.33 -15.46 7.73
C ALA A 75 -4.07 -16.24 8.06
N GLN A 76 -3.05 -16.12 7.21
CA GLN A 76 -1.79 -16.84 7.33
C GLN A 76 -0.71 -15.94 7.91
N PRO A 77 -0.01 -16.37 8.96
CA PRO A 77 1.08 -15.60 9.53
C PRO A 77 2.23 -15.46 8.53
N VAL A 78 2.86 -14.28 8.53
CA VAL A 78 4.05 -13.99 7.73
C VAL A 78 5.14 -13.45 8.64
N PHE A 79 6.31 -14.11 8.65
CA PHE A 79 7.41 -13.78 9.54
C PHE A 79 8.54 -13.01 8.86
N GLY A 80 8.50 -12.87 7.54
CA GLY A 80 9.55 -12.21 6.79
C GLY A 80 9.44 -12.48 5.29
N TYR A 81 10.59 -12.41 4.63
CA TYR A 81 10.70 -12.64 3.19
C TYR A 81 11.84 -13.61 2.86
N ASP A 82 11.60 -14.45 1.90
CA ASP A 82 12.60 -15.16 1.14
C ASP A 82 12.89 -14.35 -0.14
N ILE A 83 14.11 -13.86 -0.27
CA ILE A 83 14.56 -13.07 -1.42
C ILE A 83 15.32 -14.00 -2.36
N ILE A 84 14.72 -14.32 -3.48
CA ILE A 84 15.27 -15.24 -4.49
C ILE A 84 15.86 -14.40 -5.63
N PHE A 85 17.13 -14.62 -5.93
CA PHE A 85 17.83 -14.03 -7.05
C PHE A 85 18.58 -15.10 -7.84
N GLU A 86 18.13 -15.37 -9.06
CA GLU A 86 18.63 -16.48 -9.87
C GLU A 86 18.47 -17.81 -9.13
N GLU A 87 19.55 -18.55 -8.87
CA GLU A 87 19.54 -19.84 -8.15
C GLU A 87 19.82 -19.71 -6.64
N GLN A 88 19.94 -18.49 -6.12
CA GLN A 88 20.27 -18.21 -4.74
C GLN A 88 19.05 -17.63 -4.00
N ASP A 89 18.93 -17.93 -2.73
CA ASP A 89 17.94 -17.37 -1.85
C ASP A 89 18.56 -16.86 -0.54
N TYR A 90 17.91 -15.88 0.07
CA TYR A 90 18.27 -15.35 1.36
C TYR A 90 17.03 -14.94 2.15
N VAL A 91 16.86 -15.56 3.33
CA VAL A 91 15.72 -15.27 4.21
C VAL A 91 16.03 -14.10 5.13
N ILE A 92 15.12 -13.12 5.13
CA ILE A 92 15.13 -12.00 6.07
C ILE A 92 13.87 -12.07 6.93
N SER A 93 14.04 -12.04 8.24
CA SER A 93 12.92 -12.13 9.20
C SER A 93 12.53 -10.76 9.72
N TYR A 94 11.24 -10.58 9.99
CA TYR A 94 10.77 -9.40 10.70
C TYR A 94 11.38 -9.35 12.10
N PRO A 95 11.80 -8.19 12.59
CA PRO A 95 12.30 -8.03 13.96
C PRO A 95 11.15 -8.12 14.96
N CYS A 96 10.79 -9.35 15.33
CA CYS A 96 9.73 -9.65 16.29
C CYS A 96 10.31 -9.94 17.65
N LYS A 97 9.77 -9.33 18.70
CA LYS A 97 10.20 -9.51 20.08
C LYS A 97 9.56 -10.78 20.58
N ASN A 98 9.17 -11.73 20.44
CA ASN A 98 8.56 -12.92 21.08
C ASN A 98 8.17 -14.03 20.12
N ALA A 99 8.79 -14.14 18.96
CA ALA A 99 8.50 -15.15 17.92
C ALA A 99 7.00 -15.22 17.50
N GLU A 100 6.23 -14.17 17.75
CA GLU A 100 4.85 -14.08 17.30
C GLU A 100 4.78 -13.58 15.85
N PRO A 101 3.78 -14.01 15.06
CA PRO A 101 3.56 -13.49 13.72
C PRO A 101 3.36 -11.99 13.75
N CYS A 102 4.12 -11.27 12.92
CA CYS A 102 4.05 -9.81 12.87
C CYS A 102 3.23 -9.29 11.70
N GLY A 103 3.14 -10.06 10.60
CA GLY A 103 2.35 -9.77 9.42
C GLY A 103 1.38 -10.88 9.09
N TYR A 104 0.39 -10.61 8.22
CA TYR A 104 -0.59 -11.60 7.81
C TYR A 104 -0.94 -11.50 6.33
N GLY A 105 -0.99 -12.65 5.66
CA GLY A 105 -1.59 -12.80 4.37
C GLY A 105 -3.03 -13.30 4.49
N PHE A 106 -3.95 -12.77 3.71
CA PHE A 106 -5.37 -13.13 3.72
C PHE A 106 -6.07 -12.72 2.42
N ARG A 107 -7.31 -13.20 2.24
CA ARG A 107 -8.17 -12.72 1.17
C ARG A 107 -8.70 -11.33 1.52
N ASN A 108 -8.41 -10.33 0.68
CA ASN A 108 -8.83 -8.93 0.92
C ASN A 108 -10.33 -8.79 1.18
N GLY A 109 -11.16 -9.50 0.39
CA GLY A 109 -12.61 -9.44 0.54
C GLY A 109 -13.06 -9.88 1.93
N ALA A 110 -12.57 -11.02 2.43
CA ALA A 110 -12.92 -11.54 3.75
C ALA A 110 -12.50 -10.57 4.88
N PHE A 111 -11.28 -10.02 4.78
CA PHE A 111 -10.81 -9.00 5.73
C PHE A 111 -11.70 -7.76 5.73
N LEU A 112 -12.05 -7.25 4.55
CA LEU A 112 -12.95 -6.09 4.44
C LEU A 112 -14.35 -6.39 5.00
N GLN A 113 -14.86 -7.61 4.81
CA GLN A 113 -16.18 -7.99 5.35
C GLN A 113 -16.17 -8.00 6.88
N ASN A 114 -15.08 -8.42 7.54
CA ASN A 114 -14.99 -8.32 9.00
C ASN A 114 -15.06 -6.87 9.49
N ILE A 115 -14.37 -5.94 8.81
CA ILE A 115 -14.44 -4.50 9.15
C ILE A 115 -15.87 -3.98 8.92
N ARG A 116 -16.50 -4.32 7.78
CA ARG A 116 -17.87 -3.91 7.46
C ARG A 116 -18.89 -4.47 8.43
N LYS A 117 -18.77 -5.74 8.81
CA LYS A 117 -19.61 -6.38 9.82
C LYS A 117 -19.51 -5.64 11.16
N HIS A 118 -18.30 -5.24 11.55
CA HIS A 118 -18.11 -4.48 12.78
C HIS A 118 -18.84 -3.13 12.73
N ILE A 119 -18.68 -2.33 11.67
CA ILE A 119 -19.34 -1.01 11.59
C ILE A 119 -20.86 -1.10 11.44
N LEU A 120 -21.38 -2.17 10.84
CA LEU A 120 -22.83 -2.42 10.73
C LEU A 120 -23.49 -2.73 12.08
N ALA A 121 -22.70 -3.16 13.08
CA ALA A 121 -23.18 -3.47 14.43
C ALA A 121 -23.11 -2.26 15.40
N LEU A 122 -22.64 -1.10 14.95
CA LEU A 122 -22.49 0.10 15.78
C LEU A 122 -23.72 0.99 15.68
N ASP A 123 -24.31 1.38 16.82
CA ASP A 123 -25.55 2.18 16.89
C ASP A 123 -25.39 3.60 16.30
N ASN A 124 -24.19 4.18 16.35
CA ASN A 124 -23.90 5.51 15.86
C ASN A 124 -23.27 5.54 14.47
N VAL A 125 -23.29 4.40 13.73
CA VAL A 125 -22.85 4.29 12.35
C VAL A 125 -23.96 3.80 11.46
N GLN A 126 -24.40 4.62 10.52
CA GLN A 126 -25.36 4.22 9.50
C GLN A 126 -24.61 3.91 8.20
N VAL A 127 -24.73 2.68 7.69
CA VAL A 127 -24.14 2.28 6.41
C VAL A 127 -25.24 2.21 5.34
N ILE A 128 -25.02 2.91 4.22
CA ILE A 128 -25.96 2.99 3.10
C ILE A 128 -25.32 2.37 1.87
N GLU A 129 -25.98 1.39 1.25
CA GLU A 129 -25.54 0.89 -0.06
C GLU A 129 -26.05 1.81 -1.16
N GLY A 130 -25.12 2.58 -1.75
CA GLY A 130 -25.45 3.59 -2.75
C GLY A 130 -24.21 4.20 -3.39
N THR A 131 -24.42 4.88 -4.51
CA THR A 131 -23.35 5.55 -5.26
C THR A 131 -23.43 7.05 -5.05
N VAL A 132 -22.40 7.65 -4.46
CA VAL A 132 -22.26 9.11 -4.38
C VAL A 132 -22.05 9.65 -5.77
N THR A 133 -22.88 10.60 -6.18
CA THR A 133 -22.91 11.22 -7.51
C THR A 133 -22.19 12.57 -7.55
N SER A 134 -22.29 13.34 -6.46
CA SER A 134 -21.65 14.65 -6.35
C SER A 134 -21.33 15.02 -4.91
N LEU A 135 -20.35 15.91 -4.72
CA LEU A 135 -20.14 16.66 -3.49
C LEU A 135 -20.98 17.92 -3.56
N ASN A 136 -21.78 18.19 -2.50
CA ASN A 136 -22.58 19.38 -2.37
C ASN A 136 -21.73 20.52 -1.84
N GLU A 137 -21.72 21.64 -2.52
CA GLU A 137 -20.88 22.78 -2.21
C GLU A 137 -21.72 24.03 -1.98
N GLU A 138 -21.48 24.71 -0.86
CA GLU A 138 -22.06 26.01 -0.54
C GLU A 138 -20.97 26.99 -0.11
N LYS A 139 -20.90 28.17 -0.71
CA LYS A 139 -19.92 29.22 -0.36
C LYS A 139 -18.49 28.68 -0.19
N ASP A 140 -18.03 27.89 -1.19
CA ASP A 140 -16.69 27.27 -1.22
C ASP A 140 -16.41 26.21 -0.12
N LYS A 141 -17.47 25.71 0.54
CA LYS A 141 -17.42 24.63 1.53
C LYS A 141 -18.20 23.42 1.04
N ILE A 142 -17.66 22.22 1.24
CA ILE A 142 -18.42 20.98 1.06
C ILE A 142 -19.30 20.80 2.30
N VAL A 143 -20.61 20.68 2.07
CA VAL A 143 -21.62 20.52 3.12
C VAL A 143 -22.29 19.15 3.12
N GLY A 144 -21.88 18.26 2.24
CA GLY A 144 -22.43 16.91 2.13
C GLY A 144 -22.29 16.34 0.74
N VAL A 145 -23.16 15.38 0.39
CA VAL A 145 -23.16 14.72 -0.90
C VAL A 145 -24.57 14.48 -1.41
N ASN A 146 -24.70 14.31 -2.74
CA ASN A 146 -25.83 13.63 -3.36
C ASN A 146 -25.44 12.18 -3.67
N PHE A 147 -26.39 11.27 -3.58
CA PHE A 147 -26.17 9.87 -3.84
C PHE A 147 -27.45 9.19 -4.34
N LYS A 148 -27.30 8.04 -4.98
CA LYS A 148 -28.39 7.16 -5.36
C LYS A 148 -28.26 5.83 -4.63
N ARG A 149 -29.32 5.39 -3.97
CA ARG A 149 -29.33 4.05 -3.37
C ARG A 149 -29.23 2.98 -4.46
N LYS A 150 -28.68 1.86 -4.11
CA LYS A 150 -28.64 0.71 -5.01
C LYS A 150 -30.09 0.29 -5.35
N ARG A 151 -30.38 0.18 -6.64
CA ARG A 151 -31.71 -0.16 -7.21
C ARG A 151 -32.79 0.93 -7.09
N GLU A 152 -32.48 2.12 -6.66
CA GLU A 152 -33.38 3.27 -6.65
C GLU A 152 -32.97 4.28 -7.72
N ALA A 153 -33.95 4.92 -8.35
CA ALA A 153 -33.71 5.91 -9.41
C ALA A 153 -33.49 7.32 -8.83
N ASP A 154 -34.17 7.59 -7.71
CA ASP A 154 -34.17 8.91 -7.09
C ASP A 154 -32.84 9.25 -6.46
N GLU A 155 -32.45 10.51 -6.55
CA GLU A 155 -31.27 11.05 -5.92
C GLU A 155 -31.65 11.61 -4.55
N GLU A 156 -30.91 11.18 -3.53
CA GLU A 156 -31.02 11.65 -2.16
C GLU A 156 -29.82 12.55 -1.81
N SER A 157 -29.95 13.35 -0.76
CA SER A 157 -28.88 14.21 -0.23
C SER A 157 -28.64 13.95 1.25
N VAL A 158 -27.36 13.93 1.65
CA VAL A 158 -26.94 13.93 3.06
C VAL A 158 -26.12 15.18 3.32
N VAL A 159 -26.49 15.90 4.37
CA VAL A 159 -25.71 17.05 4.89
C VAL A 159 -24.87 16.56 6.08
N ALA A 160 -23.60 16.98 6.14
CA ALA A 160 -22.68 16.64 7.20
C ALA A 160 -21.71 17.78 7.50
N HIS A 161 -21.24 17.83 8.73
CA HIS A 161 -20.22 18.83 9.13
C HIS A 161 -18.86 18.54 8.48
N LEU A 162 -18.53 17.26 8.27
CA LEU A 162 -17.31 16.82 7.61
C LEU A 162 -17.61 15.68 6.62
N THR A 163 -17.15 15.81 5.39
CA THR A 163 -17.16 14.74 4.37
C THR A 163 -15.74 14.17 4.19
N VAL A 164 -15.57 12.86 4.47
CA VAL A 164 -14.30 12.14 4.24
C VAL A 164 -14.41 11.30 3.00
N VAL A 165 -13.61 11.60 1.99
CA VAL A 165 -13.62 10.89 0.70
C VAL A 165 -12.56 9.78 0.73
N THR A 166 -13.04 8.53 0.65
CA THR A 166 -12.25 7.29 0.69
C THR A 166 -12.63 6.33 -0.44
N ASP A 167 -13.01 6.87 -1.60
CA ASP A 167 -13.54 6.16 -2.76
C ASP A 167 -12.46 5.44 -3.59
N GLY A 168 -11.23 5.38 -3.08
CA GLY A 168 -10.17 4.49 -3.53
C GLY A 168 -9.36 4.99 -4.75
N PRO A 169 -8.67 4.05 -5.46
CA PRO A 169 -7.68 4.40 -6.48
C PRO A 169 -8.29 5.08 -7.71
N LEU A 170 -9.57 4.87 -7.96
CA LEU A 170 -10.33 5.45 -9.08
C LEU A 170 -11.26 6.58 -8.59
N SER A 171 -10.85 7.31 -7.56
CA SER A 171 -11.63 8.39 -6.97
C SER A 171 -12.19 9.37 -8.00
N ASN A 172 -13.51 9.58 -7.95
CA ASN A 172 -14.21 10.55 -8.79
C ASN A 172 -14.13 11.99 -8.23
N PHE A 173 -13.79 12.12 -6.95
CA PHE A 173 -13.80 13.42 -6.25
C PHE A 173 -12.40 13.97 -5.97
N ARG A 174 -11.37 13.20 -6.32
CA ARG A 174 -9.96 13.58 -6.07
C ARG A 174 -9.60 14.94 -6.64
N GLU A 175 -9.97 15.21 -7.89
CA GLU A 175 -9.60 16.44 -8.59
C GLU A 175 -10.24 17.70 -7.98
N LYS A 176 -11.36 17.55 -7.28
CA LYS A 176 -11.98 18.65 -6.52
C LYS A 176 -11.26 18.97 -5.21
N LEU A 177 -10.48 18.03 -4.67
CA LEU A 177 -9.89 18.07 -3.34
C LEU A 177 -8.37 17.98 -3.33
N SER A 178 -7.74 17.83 -4.49
CA SER A 178 -6.29 17.76 -4.63
C SER A 178 -5.83 18.18 -6.02
N ASN A 179 -4.50 18.41 -6.16
CA ASN A 179 -3.82 18.57 -7.45
C ASN A 179 -3.06 17.27 -7.79
N PRO A 180 -3.74 16.23 -8.29
CA PRO A 180 -3.16 14.93 -8.42
C PRO A 180 -2.16 14.84 -9.59
N VAL A 181 -0.97 14.25 -9.33
CA VAL A 181 -0.06 13.80 -10.38
C VAL A 181 -0.02 12.27 -10.32
N LYS A 182 -1.02 11.66 -10.95
CA LYS A 182 -1.17 10.21 -11.00
C LYS A 182 -0.35 9.64 -12.15
N LYS A 183 0.46 8.60 -11.87
CA LYS A 183 1.23 7.84 -12.87
C LYS A 183 0.91 6.36 -12.75
N VAL A 184 0.91 5.66 -13.89
CA VAL A 184 0.88 4.20 -13.97
C VAL A 184 2.28 3.75 -14.36
N ASN A 185 2.96 3.01 -13.49
CA ASN A 185 4.33 2.55 -13.73
C ASN A 185 4.37 1.15 -14.34
N GLY A 186 3.30 0.37 -14.20
CA GLY A 186 3.19 -1.00 -14.66
C GLY A 186 1.87 -1.62 -14.25
N TYR A 187 1.78 -2.93 -14.42
CA TYR A 187 0.61 -3.73 -14.06
C TYR A 187 1.02 -5.00 -13.35
N PHE A 188 0.40 -5.30 -12.22
CA PHE A 188 0.45 -6.63 -11.68
C PHE A 188 -0.49 -7.57 -12.44
N LEU A 189 0.03 -8.74 -12.74
CA LEU A 189 -0.74 -9.92 -13.13
C LEU A 189 -0.87 -10.81 -11.89
N GLY A 190 -2.09 -11.06 -11.45
CA GLY A 190 -2.39 -11.90 -10.30
C GLY A 190 -2.80 -13.32 -10.72
N LEU A 191 -2.19 -14.31 -10.06
CA LEU A 191 -2.48 -15.74 -10.12
C LEU A 191 -2.75 -16.25 -8.70
N LEU A 192 -3.40 -17.40 -8.60
CA LEU A 192 -3.61 -18.10 -7.34
C LEU A 192 -3.09 -19.54 -7.47
N LEU A 193 -2.03 -19.86 -6.73
CA LEU A 193 -1.55 -21.23 -6.61
C LEU A 193 -2.36 -21.94 -5.53
N LYS A 194 -2.75 -23.17 -5.78
CA LYS A 194 -3.54 -23.99 -4.87
C LYS A 194 -2.80 -25.28 -4.56
N ASN A 195 -2.93 -25.75 -3.31
CA ASN A 195 -2.43 -27.05 -2.87
C ASN A 195 -0.94 -27.25 -3.22
N CYS A 196 -0.11 -26.26 -2.94
CA CYS A 196 1.34 -26.35 -3.06
C CYS A 196 2.02 -25.83 -1.80
N GLU A 197 3.25 -26.27 -1.60
CA GLU A 197 4.12 -25.79 -0.53
C GLU A 197 5.25 -24.95 -1.10
N LEU A 198 5.64 -23.93 -0.39
CA LEU A 198 6.82 -23.14 -0.69
C LEU A 198 7.92 -23.41 0.34
N PRO A 199 9.20 -23.20 0.02
CA PRO A 199 10.31 -23.55 0.92
C PRO A 199 10.17 -22.95 2.32
N TYR A 200 9.61 -21.75 2.42
CA TYR A 200 9.37 -21.04 3.68
C TYR A 200 7.88 -20.70 3.79
N ALA A 201 7.10 -21.62 4.37
CA ALA A 201 5.63 -21.57 4.37
C ALA A 201 5.04 -20.25 4.92
N ASN A 202 5.68 -19.65 5.91
CA ASN A 202 5.22 -18.42 6.57
C ASN A 202 6.05 -17.19 6.15
N HIS A 203 6.48 -17.14 4.90
CA HIS A 203 7.24 -16.01 4.35
C HIS A 203 6.63 -15.53 3.02
N GLY A 204 6.76 -14.24 2.76
CA GLY A 204 6.61 -13.72 1.41
C GLY A 204 7.86 -14.09 0.59
N HIS A 205 7.73 -14.31 -0.71
CA HIS A 205 8.85 -14.59 -1.59
C HIS A 205 8.95 -13.46 -2.62
N LEU A 206 10.12 -12.82 -2.71
CA LEU A 206 10.44 -11.88 -3.78
C LEU A 206 11.40 -12.56 -4.76
N VAL A 207 10.90 -12.86 -5.94
CA VAL A 207 11.66 -13.55 -6.99
C VAL A 207 12.14 -12.54 -8.01
N MET A 208 13.46 -12.47 -8.18
CA MET A 208 14.15 -11.52 -9.06
C MET A 208 15.10 -12.27 -9.99
N GLY A 209 15.24 -11.81 -11.23
CA GLY A 209 16.11 -12.42 -12.23
C GLY A 209 16.02 -11.67 -13.56
N ASN A 210 16.29 -12.36 -14.65
CA ASN A 210 16.15 -11.82 -16.01
C ASN A 210 14.70 -11.92 -16.56
N HIS A 211 13.74 -12.07 -15.68
CA HIS A 211 12.31 -12.09 -15.89
C HIS A 211 11.65 -10.93 -15.14
N PRO A 212 10.37 -10.61 -15.41
CA PRO A 212 9.61 -9.65 -14.61
C PRO A 212 9.64 -10.02 -13.11
N PRO A 213 9.82 -9.06 -12.20
CA PRO A 213 9.82 -9.36 -10.76
C PRO A 213 8.49 -9.96 -10.32
N MET A 214 8.55 -10.90 -9.39
CA MET A 214 7.40 -11.61 -8.89
C MET A 214 7.41 -11.64 -7.36
N VAL A 215 6.23 -11.47 -6.75
CA VAL A 215 6.03 -11.71 -5.32
C VAL A 215 5.02 -12.83 -5.12
N ILE A 216 5.32 -13.70 -4.14
CA ILE A 216 4.44 -14.82 -3.76
C ILE A 216 4.24 -14.74 -2.24
N TYR A 217 3.00 -14.84 -1.78
CA TYR A 217 2.70 -14.83 -0.34
C TYR A 217 1.43 -15.64 -0.06
N PRO A 218 1.31 -16.23 1.15
CA PRO A 218 0.14 -17.02 1.50
C PRO A 218 -1.08 -16.11 1.66
N VAL A 219 -2.26 -16.57 1.22
CA VAL A 219 -3.54 -15.87 1.40
C VAL A 219 -4.61 -16.73 2.06
N THR A 220 -4.38 -18.03 2.12
CA THR A 220 -5.15 -19.02 2.91
C THR A 220 -4.23 -20.17 3.26
N SER A 221 -4.65 -21.06 4.14
CA SER A 221 -3.91 -22.30 4.47
C SER A 221 -3.61 -23.21 3.27
N THR A 222 -4.32 -23.04 2.16
CA THR A 222 -4.19 -23.87 0.95
C THR A 222 -3.87 -23.10 -0.32
N ALA A 223 -3.70 -21.78 -0.24
CA ALA A 223 -3.52 -20.97 -1.44
C ALA A 223 -2.52 -19.82 -1.25
N TRP A 224 -1.75 -19.58 -2.32
CA TRP A 224 -0.74 -18.55 -2.42
C TRP A 224 -1.07 -17.57 -3.54
N ARG A 225 -0.97 -16.28 -3.26
CA ARG A 225 -1.05 -15.24 -4.29
C ARG A 225 0.30 -15.10 -4.98
N VAL A 226 0.28 -15.12 -6.30
CA VAL A 226 1.40 -14.69 -7.14
C VAL A 226 1.03 -13.39 -7.81
N LEU A 227 1.91 -12.40 -7.71
CA LEU A 227 1.82 -11.13 -8.44
C LEU A 227 3.09 -10.97 -9.28
N ILE A 228 2.94 -10.93 -10.60
CA ILE A 228 4.03 -10.69 -11.55
C ILE A 228 3.90 -9.25 -12.05
N ASP A 229 4.96 -8.48 -11.93
CA ASP A 229 4.96 -7.07 -12.32
C ASP A 229 5.42 -6.89 -13.78
N PHE A 230 4.57 -6.28 -14.58
CA PHE A 230 4.87 -5.92 -15.97
C PHE A 230 4.98 -4.41 -16.08
N LYS A 231 6.20 -3.93 -16.36
CA LYS A 231 6.46 -2.51 -16.60
C LYS A 231 5.78 -2.04 -17.88
N GLY A 232 5.11 -0.90 -17.85
CA GLY A 232 4.50 -0.29 -19.02
C GLY A 232 3.20 0.46 -18.72
N GLU A 233 2.71 1.20 -19.70
CA GLU A 233 1.49 2.01 -19.58
C GLU A 233 0.20 1.22 -19.87
N LYS A 234 0.32 0.01 -20.41
CA LYS A 234 -0.82 -0.85 -20.77
C LYS A 234 -0.63 -2.24 -20.15
N PRO A 235 -1.74 -2.90 -19.76
CA PRO A 235 -1.67 -4.27 -19.26
C PRO A 235 -1.13 -5.23 -20.34
N PRO A 236 -0.49 -6.34 -19.93
CA PRO A 236 -0.05 -7.37 -20.88
C PRO A 236 -1.26 -7.94 -21.64
N ARG A 237 -1.05 -8.27 -22.91
CA ARG A 237 -2.09 -8.91 -23.74
C ARG A 237 -2.20 -10.38 -23.36
N LEU A 238 -3.32 -10.76 -22.78
CA LEU A 238 -3.59 -12.13 -22.33
C LEU A 238 -4.04 -12.99 -23.53
N GLY A 239 -3.33 -14.08 -23.80
CA GLY A 239 -3.62 -15.00 -24.90
C GLY A 239 -2.80 -16.28 -24.79
N ARG A 240 -2.86 -17.14 -25.81
CA ARG A 240 -2.13 -18.42 -25.83
C ARG A 240 -0.61 -18.22 -25.77
N ASP A 241 -0.09 -17.27 -26.54
CA ASP A 241 1.35 -16.96 -26.56
C ASP A 241 1.83 -16.40 -25.24
N PHE A 242 0.94 -15.67 -24.54
CA PHE A 242 1.25 -15.15 -23.22
C PHE A 242 1.34 -16.24 -22.14
N LYS A 243 0.48 -17.27 -22.20
CA LYS A 243 0.60 -18.44 -21.31
C LYS A 243 1.93 -19.16 -21.53
N LYS A 244 2.27 -19.39 -22.79
CA LYS A 244 3.56 -20.00 -23.15
C LYS A 244 4.73 -19.18 -22.62
N PHE A 245 4.70 -17.85 -22.84
CA PHE A 245 5.72 -16.93 -22.28
C PHE A 245 5.84 -17.06 -20.76
N LEU A 246 4.71 -17.09 -20.01
CA LEU A 246 4.74 -17.22 -18.56
C LEU A 246 5.41 -18.54 -18.12
N LEU A 247 5.08 -19.66 -18.79
CA LEU A 247 5.66 -20.94 -18.45
C LEU A 247 7.17 -20.94 -18.71
N GLU A 248 7.61 -20.47 -19.88
CA GLU A 248 9.02 -20.43 -20.27
C GLU A 248 9.84 -19.46 -19.42
N ALA A 249 9.32 -18.24 -19.16
CA ALA A 249 10.03 -17.19 -18.43
C ALA A 249 10.21 -17.51 -16.93
N PHE A 250 9.32 -18.32 -16.34
CA PHE A 250 9.30 -18.60 -14.91
C PHE A 250 9.58 -20.06 -14.55
N GLU A 251 9.89 -20.92 -15.53
CA GLU A 251 10.14 -22.36 -15.30
C GLU A 251 11.19 -22.59 -14.21
N ASP A 252 12.32 -21.89 -14.30
CA ASP A 252 13.41 -22.02 -13.35
C ASP A 252 13.31 -21.06 -12.16
N ALA A 253 12.58 -19.96 -12.31
CA ALA A 253 12.41 -18.95 -11.27
C ALA A 253 11.44 -19.38 -10.15
N ILE A 254 10.43 -20.19 -10.48
CA ILE A 254 9.48 -20.72 -9.49
C ILE A 254 10.15 -21.82 -8.66
N PRO A 255 10.04 -21.79 -7.32
CA PRO A 255 10.50 -22.89 -6.47
C PRO A 255 9.95 -24.25 -6.94
N ARG A 256 10.79 -25.27 -6.99
CA ARG A 256 10.46 -26.59 -7.56
C ARG A 256 9.15 -27.17 -7.02
N SER A 257 8.89 -27.00 -5.71
CA SER A 257 7.66 -27.47 -5.05
C SER A 257 6.39 -26.82 -5.58
N ALA A 258 6.46 -25.58 -6.10
CA ALA A 258 5.32 -24.82 -6.61
C ALA A 258 5.17 -24.85 -8.14
N ARG A 259 6.13 -25.40 -8.91
CA ARG A 259 6.11 -25.39 -10.39
C ARG A 259 4.84 -26.00 -10.98
N LYS A 260 4.39 -27.15 -10.46
CA LYS A 260 3.16 -27.81 -10.93
C LYS A 260 1.92 -26.96 -10.69
N ALA A 261 1.82 -26.33 -9.52
CA ALA A 261 0.70 -25.46 -9.18
C ALA A 261 0.72 -24.18 -10.02
N PHE A 262 1.91 -23.63 -10.31
CA PHE A 262 2.07 -22.48 -11.19
C PHE A 262 1.63 -22.80 -12.61
N ALA A 263 2.11 -23.90 -13.19
CA ALA A 263 1.69 -24.34 -14.52
C ALA A 263 0.18 -24.57 -14.61
N ALA A 264 -0.42 -25.21 -13.61
CA ALA A 264 -1.87 -25.40 -13.53
C ALA A 264 -2.63 -24.07 -13.46
N ALA A 265 -2.16 -23.09 -12.68
CA ALA A 265 -2.77 -21.77 -12.58
C ALA A 265 -2.66 -20.97 -13.89
N VAL A 266 -1.53 -21.08 -14.61
CA VAL A 266 -1.34 -20.47 -15.93
C VAL A 266 -2.28 -21.10 -16.95
N GLU A 267 -2.43 -22.42 -16.95
CA GLU A 267 -3.35 -23.14 -17.86
C GLU A 267 -4.82 -22.83 -17.53
N GLU A 268 -5.20 -22.76 -16.26
CA GLU A 268 -6.56 -22.31 -15.84
C GLU A 268 -6.88 -20.92 -16.42
N GLY A 269 -5.88 -20.04 -16.51
CA GLY A 269 -5.98 -18.74 -17.17
C GLY A 269 -6.88 -17.72 -16.47
N LYS A 270 -7.16 -17.90 -15.20
CA LYS A 270 -7.92 -16.95 -14.36
C LYS A 270 -7.04 -15.79 -13.93
N PHE A 271 -6.51 -15.08 -14.92
CA PHE A 271 -5.67 -13.91 -14.68
C PHE A 271 -6.48 -12.70 -14.25
N LYS A 272 -5.96 -11.95 -13.29
CA LYS A 272 -6.44 -10.62 -12.95
C LYS A 272 -5.31 -9.63 -13.09
N THR A 273 -5.59 -8.45 -13.65
CA THR A 273 -4.60 -7.39 -13.77
C THR A 273 -4.97 -6.21 -12.88
N PHE A 274 -3.97 -5.57 -12.31
CA PHE A 274 -4.13 -4.37 -11.50
C PHE A 274 -3.07 -3.33 -11.87
N PRO A 275 -3.46 -2.07 -12.20
CA PRO A 275 -2.50 -1.03 -12.53
C PRO A 275 -1.73 -0.56 -11.29
N ASN A 276 -0.41 -0.49 -11.40
CA ASN A 276 0.47 -0.05 -10.34
C ASN A 276 0.58 1.47 -10.37
N HIS A 277 -0.31 2.11 -9.59
CA HIS A 277 -0.40 3.56 -9.52
C HIS A 277 0.64 4.14 -8.56
N ARG A 278 1.17 5.31 -8.95
CA ARG A 278 1.85 6.24 -8.05
C ARG A 278 1.06 7.55 -8.00
N LEU A 279 0.73 8.00 -6.80
CA LEU A 279 0.03 9.24 -6.52
C LEU A 279 0.58 9.85 -5.24
N PRO A 280 1.55 10.78 -5.30
CA PRO A 280 1.95 11.58 -4.15
C PRO A 280 0.77 12.40 -3.63
N ALA A 281 0.67 12.53 -2.31
CA ALA A 281 -0.39 13.33 -1.69
C ALA A 281 -0.20 14.81 -1.98
N SER A 282 -1.19 15.43 -2.60
CA SER A 282 -1.19 16.84 -3.02
C SER A 282 -2.55 17.51 -2.72
N PRO A 283 -3.03 17.47 -1.44
CA PRO A 283 -4.34 18.00 -1.11
C PRO A 283 -4.40 19.51 -1.24
N ILE A 284 -5.55 20.03 -1.69
CA ILE A 284 -5.88 21.45 -1.60
C ILE A 284 -6.70 21.70 -0.33
N LYS A 285 -6.66 22.94 0.16
CA LYS A 285 -7.51 23.35 1.29
C LYS A 285 -8.93 23.53 0.79
N LYS A 286 -9.84 22.63 1.18
CA LYS A 286 -11.28 22.73 0.92
C LYS A 286 -12.02 22.56 2.25
N ALA A 287 -12.80 23.55 2.64
CA ALA A 287 -13.56 23.47 3.88
C ALA A 287 -14.61 22.34 3.81
N GLY A 288 -14.84 21.66 4.92
CA GLY A 288 -15.85 20.61 5.04
C GLY A 288 -15.50 19.28 4.38
N ALA A 289 -14.30 19.12 3.75
CA ALA A 289 -13.92 17.87 3.12
C ALA A 289 -12.45 17.50 3.36
N VAL A 290 -12.16 16.18 3.36
CA VAL A 290 -10.82 15.61 3.46
C VAL A 290 -10.71 14.32 2.63
N LEU A 291 -9.58 14.12 1.95
CA LEU A 291 -9.24 12.86 1.28
C LEU A 291 -8.48 11.93 2.22
N LEU A 292 -8.70 10.62 2.07
CA LEU A 292 -8.00 9.59 2.84
C LEU A 292 -7.76 8.31 2.00
N GLY A 293 -6.76 7.52 2.36
CA GLY A 293 -6.42 6.27 1.68
C GLY A 293 -5.95 6.48 0.24
N ASP A 294 -6.27 5.55 -0.66
CA ASP A 294 -5.84 5.60 -2.06
C ASP A 294 -6.47 6.77 -2.85
N ALA A 295 -7.55 7.35 -2.37
CA ALA A 295 -8.08 8.60 -2.92
C ALA A 295 -7.07 9.75 -2.78
N LEU A 296 -6.27 9.75 -1.71
CA LEU A 296 -5.26 10.77 -1.40
C LEU A 296 -3.86 10.42 -1.88
N ASN A 297 -3.41 9.17 -1.62
CA ASN A 297 -2.01 8.78 -1.78
C ASN A 297 -1.86 7.31 -2.16
N MET A 298 -1.17 7.05 -3.26
CA MET A 298 -0.82 5.69 -3.72
C MET A 298 0.69 5.58 -3.94
N ARG A 299 1.23 4.40 -3.73
CA ARG A 299 2.61 3.96 -3.97
C ARG A 299 2.61 2.65 -4.70
N HIS A 300 3.76 2.27 -5.27
CA HIS A 300 3.88 0.97 -5.93
C HIS A 300 3.53 -0.16 -4.94
N PRO A 301 2.68 -1.12 -5.32
CA PRO A 301 2.17 -2.13 -4.37
C PRO A 301 3.19 -3.24 -4.02
N LEU A 302 4.39 -3.24 -4.61
CA LEU A 302 5.43 -4.28 -4.45
C LEU A 302 5.76 -4.60 -2.99
N THR A 303 5.76 -3.61 -2.11
CA THR A 303 6.12 -3.77 -0.69
C THR A 303 4.94 -4.13 0.22
N GLY A 304 3.73 -4.22 -0.30
CA GLY A 304 2.53 -4.44 0.53
C GLY A 304 2.22 -3.32 1.54
N GLY A 305 2.87 -2.14 1.44
CA GLY A 305 2.77 -1.05 2.41
C GLY A 305 1.50 -0.20 2.35
N GLY A 306 0.56 -0.51 1.44
CA GLY A 306 -0.65 0.30 1.21
C GLY A 306 -1.57 0.40 2.42
N MET A 307 -1.92 -0.73 3.04
CA MET A 307 -2.76 -0.77 4.23
C MET A 307 -2.08 -0.14 5.44
N THR A 308 -0.76 -0.36 5.63
CA THR A 308 0.02 0.28 6.70
C THR A 308 -0.07 1.80 6.63
N ALA A 309 0.08 2.37 5.43
CA ALA A 309 -0.07 3.81 5.23
C ALA A 309 -1.51 4.29 5.47
N ALA A 310 -2.51 3.55 5.00
CA ALA A 310 -3.91 3.88 5.22
C ALA A 310 -4.27 3.87 6.71
N PHE A 311 -3.84 2.88 7.48
CA PHE A 311 -4.09 2.80 8.94
C PHE A 311 -3.35 3.89 9.72
N ASN A 312 -2.13 4.27 9.30
CA ASN A 312 -1.46 5.45 9.87
C ASN A 312 -2.26 6.72 9.65
N ASP A 313 -2.80 6.92 8.44
CA ASP A 313 -3.62 8.09 8.11
C ASP A 313 -4.96 8.06 8.86
N VAL A 314 -5.63 6.90 8.96
CA VAL A 314 -6.86 6.70 9.73
C VAL A 314 -6.65 7.09 11.19
N LEU A 315 -5.65 6.49 11.84
CA LEU A 315 -5.36 6.75 13.26
C LEU A 315 -5.06 8.23 13.51
N ARG A 316 -4.27 8.86 12.64
CA ARG A 316 -3.89 10.27 12.75
C ARG A 316 -5.09 11.20 12.57
N LEU A 317 -5.93 10.97 11.55
CA LEU A 317 -7.13 11.75 11.33
C LEU A 317 -8.12 11.58 12.48
N SER A 318 -8.37 10.33 12.90
CA SER A 318 -9.26 10.04 14.04
C SER A 318 -8.80 10.73 15.31
N ASN A 319 -7.51 10.68 15.66
CA ASN A 319 -6.97 11.34 16.85
C ASN A 319 -7.13 12.87 16.81
N ASN A 320 -6.97 13.48 15.61
CA ASN A 320 -7.20 14.93 15.48
C ASN A 320 -8.68 15.29 15.62
N LEU A 321 -9.58 14.45 15.11
CA LEU A 321 -11.03 14.68 15.18
C LEU A 321 -11.62 14.34 16.56
N ALA A 322 -11.04 13.39 17.29
CA ALA A 322 -11.49 12.99 18.63
C ALA A 322 -11.45 14.13 19.65
N CYS A 323 -10.56 15.10 19.44
CA CYS A 323 -10.45 16.27 20.31
C CYS A 323 -11.57 17.31 20.08
N ILE A 324 -12.46 17.12 19.09
CA ILE A 324 -13.54 18.05 18.76
C ILE A 324 -14.81 17.58 19.47
N SER A 325 -15.28 18.35 20.41
CA SER A 325 -16.54 18.09 21.13
C SER A 325 -17.77 18.44 20.30
N ASP A 326 -17.71 19.56 19.58
CA ASP A 326 -18.80 20.10 18.76
C ASP A 326 -18.38 20.21 17.29
N PHE A 327 -18.96 19.33 16.43
CA PHE A 327 -18.69 19.31 15.00
C PHE A 327 -19.38 20.44 14.22
N SER A 328 -20.28 21.21 14.83
CA SER A 328 -20.76 22.46 14.23
C SER A 328 -19.66 23.55 14.17
N ASN A 329 -18.58 23.38 14.94
CA ASN A 329 -17.44 24.30 14.96
C ASN A 329 -16.49 24.08 13.78
N GLU A 330 -16.79 24.69 12.64
CA GLU A 330 -16.02 24.59 11.39
C GLU A 330 -14.54 24.95 11.57
N ARG A 331 -14.20 25.89 12.46
CA ARG A 331 -12.81 26.29 12.72
C ARG A 331 -12.00 25.16 13.35
N GLN A 332 -12.60 24.38 14.27
CA GLN A 332 -11.94 23.24 14.90
C GLN A 332 -11.73 22.11 13.88
N ILE A 333 -12.75 21.79 13.06
CA ILE A 333 -12.63 20.82 11.98
C ILE A 333 -11.52 21.23 11.00
N GLY A 334 -11.52 22.48 10.55
CA GLY A 334 -10.50 23.01 9.64
C GLY A 334 -9.07 22.88 10.19
N LYS A 335 -8.86 23.16 11.49
CA LYS A 335 -7.57 22.95 12.16
C LYS A 335 -7.17 21.48 12.24
N ALA A 336 -8.11 20.58 12.52
CA ALA A 336 -7.86 19.14 12.59
C ALA A 336 -7.43 18.58 11.22
N ILE A 337 -8.11 18.97 10.14
CA ILE A 337 -7.76 18.61 8.76
C ILE A 337 -6.39 19.18 8.38
N GLN A 338 -6.15 20.45 8.68
CA GLN A 338 -4.85 21.08 8.41
C GLN A 338 -3.72 20.33 9.12
N LYS A 339 -3.87 20.04 10.40
CA LYS A 339 -2.89 19.28 11.20
C LYS A 339 -2.68 17.88 10.62
N PHE A 340 -3.75 17.20 10.17
CA PHE A 340 -3.65 15.91 9.50
C PHE A 340 -2.77 16.01 8.24
N TYR A 341 -3.08 16.91 7.32
CA TYR A 341 -2.30 17.05 6.08
C TYR A 341 -0.85 17.51 6.32
N GLU A 342 -0.61 18.32 7.34
CA GLU A 342 0.74 18.77 7.70
C GLU A 342 1.61 17.65 8.28
N THR A 343 1.01 16.71 9.01
CA THR A 343 1.76 15.71 9.79
C THR A 343 1.67 14.28 9.26
N ARG A 344 0.76 13.98 8.31
CA ARG A 344 0.56 12.61 7.81
C ARG A 344 1.84 11.99 7.22
N HIS A 345 2.68 12.81 6.58
CA HIS A 345 3.93 12.35 5.96
C HIS A 345 4.86 11.67 6.98
N LEU A 346 4.84 12.05 8.25
CA LEU A 346 5.65 11.42 9.31
C LEU A 346 5.36 9.92 9.48
N GLY A 347 4.16 9.47 9.09
CA GLY A 347 3.76 8.06 9.15
C GLY A 347 3.85 7.31 7.83
N THR A 348 3.96 8.01 6.69
CA THR A 348 3.80 7.39 5.36
C THR A 348 4.97 7.60 4.40
N GLN A 349 5.81 8.64 4.60
CA GLN A 349 6.86 8.99 3.63
C GLN A 349 7.88 7.87 3.43
N THR A 350 8.36 7.22 4.49
CA THR A 350 9.36 6.15 4.39
C THR A 350 8.80 4.97 3.61
N THR A 351 7.54 4.58 3.85
CA THR A 351 6.84 3.53 3.10
C THR A 351 6.66 3.92 1.62
N ASN A 352 6.33 5.17 1.33
CA ASN A 352 6.19 5.66 -0.05
C ASN A 352 7.51 5.64 -0.80
N ILE A 353 8.58 6.17 -0.18
CA ILE A 353 9.92 6.21 -0.78
C ILE A 353 10.46 4.80 -0.98
N LEU A 354 10.31 3.91 0.02
CA LEU A 354 10.73 2.51 -0.09
C LEU A 354 10.05 1.79 -1.25
N ALA A 355 8.73 1.93 -1.37
CA ALA A 355 7.96 1.21 -2.39
C ALA A 355 8.41 1.55 -3.81
N ASP A 356 8.54 2.84 -4.09
CA ASP A 356 8.97 3.33 -5.41
C ASP A 356 10.49 3.15 -5.62
N GLY A 357 11.29 3.26 -4.55
CA GLY A 357 12.73 3.02 -4.57
C GLY A 357 13.08 1.56 -4.86
N LEU A 358 12.43 0.62 -4.15
CA LEU A 358 12.62 -0.81 -4.38
C LEU A 358 12.16 -1.21 -5.80
N TYR A 359 11.05 -0.63 -6.29
CA TYR A 359 10.64 -0.82 -7.67
C TYR A 359 11.74 -0.42 -8.67
N GLY A 360 12.40 0.72 -8.46
CA GLY A 360 13.54 1.15 -9.27
C GLY A 360 14.73 0.18 -9.19
N VAL A 361 15.01 -0.35 -8.00
CA VAL A 361 16.09 -1.32 -7.78
C VAL A 361 15.84 -2.65 -8.50
N VAL A 362 14.65 -3.24 -8.36
CA VAL A 362 14.36 -4.55 -8.95
C VAL A 362 14.35 -4.55 -10.48
N TYR A 363 14.11 -3.38 -11.10
CA TYR A 363 14.16 -3.22 -12.56
C TYR A 363 15.54 -2.79 -13.10
N ASN A 364 16.50 -2.43 -12.25
CA ASN A 364 17.86 -2.15 -12.66
C ASN A 364 18.75 -3.39 -12.39
N PRO A 365 19.32 -4.05 -13.41
CA PRO A 365 20.06 -5.30 -13.21
C PRO A 365 21.21 -5.18 -12.23
N ASP A 366 21.97 -4.09 -12.28
CA ASP A 366 23.11 -3.87 -11.42
C ASP A 366 22.72 -3.60 -9.97
N LEU A 367 21.70 -2.74 -9.77
CA LEU A 367 21.17 -2.46 -8.44
C LEU A 367 20.44 -3.66 -7.82
N ARG A 368 19.75 -4.46 -8.62
CA ARG A 368 19.08 -5.69 -8.17
C ARG A 368 20.09 -6.69 -7.62
N LYS A 369 21.19 -6.92 -8.35
CA LYS A 369 22.30 -7.77 -7.88
C LYS A 369 22.91 -7.16 -6.61
N ALA A 370 23.24 -5.87 -6.62
CA ALA A 370 23.80 -5.18 -5.45
C ALA A 370 22.88 -5.26 -4.23
N PHE A 371 21.55 -5.20 -4.41
CA PHE A 371 20.57 -5.35 -3.35
C PHE A 371 20.63 -6.74 -2.72
N PHE A 372 20.60 -7.80 -3.53
CA PHE A 372 20.70 -9.17 -3.04
C PHE A 372 22.00 -9.41 -2.26
N GLU A 373 23.14 -9.06 -2.85
CA GLU A 373 24.45 -9.18 -2.20
C GLU A 373 24.57 -8.36 -0.91
N TYR A 374 23.93 -7.19 -0.87
CA TYR A 374 23.96 -6.31 0.29
C TYR A 374 23.16 -6.89 1.48
N ILE A 375 21.95 -7.38 1.25
CA ILE A 375 21.12 -7.97 2.31
C ILE A 375 21.67 -9.31 2.77
N SER A 376 22.30 -10.09 1.87
CA SER A 376 22.92 -11.38 2.18
C SER A 376 24.14 -11.28 3.12
N ARG A 377 24.60 -10.07 3.42
CA ARG A 377 25.59 -9.83 4.48
C ARG A 377 25.07 -10.12 5.88
N GLY A 378 23.75 -10.27 6.03
CA GLY A 378 23.11 -10.55 7.32
C GLY A 378 23.11 -9.36 8.29
N ASP A 379 22.94 -9.65 9.59
CA ASP A 379 22.95 -8.68 10.68
C ASP A 379 22.11 -7.43 10.35
N LYS A 380 22.63 -6.24 10.66
CA LYS A 380 21.97 -4.95 10.43
C LYS A 380 21.53 -4.71 8.97
N TYR A 381 22.23 -5.30 8.00
CA TYR A 381 21.90 -5.10 6.58
C TYR A 381 20.59 -5.78 6.20
N ALA A 382 20.31 -6.93 6.77
CA ALA A 382 19.06 -7.65 6.63
C ALA A 382 17.99 -7.12 7.59
N GLU A 383 18.31 -7.02 8.89
CA GLU A 383 17.35 -6.67 9.96
C GLU A 383 16.78 -5.26 9.79
N GLU A 384 17.64 -4.23 9.60
CA GLU A 384 17.19 -2.85 9.44
C GLU A 384 16.40 -2.68 8.15
N THR A 385 16.84 -3.29 7.04
CA THR A 385 16.13 -3.27 5.75
C THR A 385 14.75 -3.92 5.88
N CYS A 386 14.68 -5.08 6.53
CA CYS A 386 13.42 -5.79 6.80
C CYS A 386 12.50 -4.98 7.73
N SER A 387 13.06 -4.32 8.75
CA SER A 387 12.32 -3.43 9.66
C SER A 387 11.63 -2.26 8.93
N ILE A 388 12.33 -1.67 7.94
CA ILE A 388 11.76 -0.60 7.11
C ILE A 388 10.67 -1.18 6.20
N LEU A 389 10.91 -2.33 5.55
CA LEU A 389 9.95 -3.01 4.68
C LEU A 389 8.67 -3.39 5.44
N ALA A 390 8.82 -3.87 6.66
CA ALA A 390 7.73 -4.20 7.58
C ALA A 390 6.91 -2.99 8.04
N GLY A 391 7.36 -1.75 7.77
CA GLY A 391 6.71 -0.52 8.24
C GLY A 391 6.87 -0.28 9.74
N LEU A 392 7.77 -1.03 10.41
CA LEU A 392 8.10 -0.89 11.83
C LEU A 392 9.02 0.29 12.06
N ASN A 393 9.99 0.48 11.18
CA ASN A 393 10.90 1.61 11.22
C ASN A 393 10.51 2.67 10.17
N LYS A 394 10.32 3.90 10.62
CA LYS A 394 9.90 5.03 9.79
C LYS A 394 11.04 6.03 9.54
N ASP A 395 12.28 5.69 9.93
CA ASP A 395 13.43 6.58 9.75
C ASP A 395 13.87 6.61 8.28
N LYS A 396 13.55 7.71 7.61
CA LYS A 396 13.97 7.94 6.22
C LYS A 396 15.49 8.08 6.06
N LYS A 397 16.23 8.47 7.12
CA LYS A 397 17.71 8.53 7.07
C LYS A 397 18.28 7.13 7.02
N MET A 398 17.73 6.21 7.82
CA MET A 398 18.10 4.80 7.77
C MET A 398 17.85 4.21 6.38
N LEU A 399 16.66 4.42 5.81
CA LEU A 399 16.35 4.00 4.44
C LEU A 399 17.36 4.54 3.43
N LEU A 400 17.69 5.83 3.48
CA LEU A 400 18.66 6.44 2.57
C LEU A 400 20.07 5.86 2.76
N ASN A 401 20.50 5.63 4.01
CA ASN A 401 21.81 5.04 4.30
C ASN A 401 21.93 3.62 3.72
N HIS A 402 20.87 2.80 3.83
CA HIS A 402 20.84 1.47 3.21
C HIS A 402 20.85 1.56 1.69
N PHE A 403 20.07 2.49 1.11
CA PHE A 403 20.02 2.68 -0.34
C PHE A 403 21.37 3.07 -0.95
N ILE A 404 22.06 4.02 -0.34
CA ILE A 404 23.40 4.44 -0.75
C ILE A 404 24.42 3.35 -0.40
N GLY A 405 24.31 2.73 0.77
CA GLY A 405 25.18 1.63 1.21
C GLY A 405 25.17 0.46 0.25
N MET A 406 23.99 0.08 -0.24
CA MET A 406 23.78 -0.95 -1.27
C MET A 406 24.54 -0.59 -2.58
N ALA A 407 24.35 0.63 -3.10
CA ALA A 407 25.01 1.07 -4.34
C ALA A 407 26.53 1.11 -4.20
N ARG A 408 27.04 1.58 -3.06
CA ARG A 408 28.48 1.58 -2.76
C ARG A 408 29.03 0.16 -2.66
N TYR A 409 28.33 -0.72 -1.99
CA TYR A 409 28.74 -2.12 -1.84
C TYR A 409 28.80 -2.85 -3.17
N GLY A 410 27.77 -2.69 -4.02
CA GLY A 410 27.77 -3.24 -5.37
C GLY A 410 28.93 -2.71 -6.23
N THR A 411 29.23 -1.41 -6.11
CA THR A 411 30.41 -0.79 -6.76
C THR A 411 31.70 -1.42 -6.28
N GLN A 412 31.87 -1.59 -4.97
CA GLN A 412 33.06 -2.22 -4.37
C GLN A 412 33.24 -3.67 -4.87
N LEU A 413 32.19 -4.48 -4.87
CA LEU A 413 32.22 -5.85 -5.35
C LEU A 413 32.64 -5.92 -6.83
N ARG A 414 32.08 -5.02 -7.67
CA ARG A 414 32.46 -4.96 -9.09
C ARG A 414 33.93 -4.64 -9.28
N ILE A 415 34.47 -3.66 -8.56
CA ILE A 415 35.89 -3.27 -8.65
C ILE A 415 36.81 -4.38 -8.14
N THR A 416 36.39 -5.12 -7.11
CA THR A 416 37.20 -6.22 -6.52
C THR A 416 37.20 -7.46 -7.38
N ASN A 417 36.07 -7.79 -8.02
CA ASN A 417 35.88 -9.05 -8.76
C ASN A 417 36.13 -8.93 -10.27
N SER A 418 36.42 -7.75 -10.78
CA SER A 418 36.68 -7.50 -12.20
C SER A 418 38.09 -6.94 -12.40
N GLU A 419 38.66 -7.14 -13.59
CA GLU A 419 39.89 -6.42 -13.96
C GLU A 419 39.67 -4.90 -13.88
N LYS A 420 40.69 -4.19 -13.35
CA LYS A 420 40.68 -2.72 -13.23
C LYS A 420 40.76 -2.07 -14.61
N SER A 421 39.62 -2.00 -15.30
CA SER A 421 39.50 -1.33 -16.59
C SER A 421 38.79 0.02 -16.46
N LYS A 422 38.92 0.89 -17.47
CA LYS A 422 38.12 2.14 -17.54
C LYS A 422 36.64 1.82 -17.60
N GLU A 423 36.27 0.71 -18.21
CA GLU A 423 34.89 0.25 -18.32
C GLU A 423 34.31 -0.11 -16.95
N THR A 424 35.04 -0.87 -16.14
CA THR A 424 34.64 -1.24 -14.76
C THR A 424 34.39 0.01 -13.89
N VAL A 425 35.27 1.02 -14.00
CA VAL A 425 35.10 2.28 -13.27
C VAL A 425 33.87 3.04 -13.76
N THR A 426 33.66 3.12 -15.06
CA THR A 426 32.51 3.83 -15.64
C THR A 426 31.18 3.17 -15.22
N GLN A 427 31.07 1.85 -15.29
CA GLN A 427 29.89 1.09 -14.86
C GLN A 427 29.62 1.25 -13.36
N SER A 428 30.69 1.30 -12.55
CA SER A 428 30.59 1.53 -11.10
C SER A 428 30.02 2.92 -10.77
N LEU A 429 30.48 3.96 -11.48
CA LEU A 429 29.94 5.31 -11.34
C LEU A 429 28.49 5.38 -11.82
N THR A 430 28.13 4.65 -12.87
CA THR A 430 26.76 4.58 -13.38
C THR A 430 25.82 3.98 -12.33
N MET A 431 26.22 2.93 -11.61
CA MET A 431 25.40 2.33 -10.54
C MET A 431 25.05 3.34 -9.43
N VAL A 432 26.02 4.15 -9.00
CA VAL A 432 25.77 5.20 -7.98
C VAL A 432 24.85 6.29 -8.55
N LYS A 433 25.06 6.72 -9.80
CA LYS A 433 24.17 7.69 -10.47
C LYS A 433 22.75 7.18 -10.61
N ASP A 434 22.57 5.93 -10.97
CA ASP A 434 21.24 5.30 -11.09
C ASP A 434 20.54 5.26 -9.73
N ALA A 435 21.25 4.86 -8.68
CA ALA A 435 20.71 4.87 -7.33
C ALA A 435 20.27 6.28 -6.90
N VAL A 436 21.12 7.28 -7.09
CA VAL A 436 20.78 8.69 -6.78
C VAL A 436 19.62 9.17 -7.66
N GLY A 437 19.63 8.81 -8.95
CA GLY A 437 18.55 9.13 -9.90
C GLY A 437 17.19 8.56 -9.51
N ILE A 438 17.17 7.38 -8.89
CA ILE A 438 15.92 6.76 -8.35
C ILE A 438 15.47 7.50 -7.09
N ILE A 439 16.34 7.69 -6.10
CA ILE A 439 15.91 8.14 -4.77
C ILE A 439 15.63 9.65 -4.70
N THR A 440 16.33 10.48 -5.49
CA THR A 440 16.20 11.94 -5.43
C THR A 440 14.79 12.44 -5.76
N PRO A 441 14.12 12.00 -6.86
CA PRO A 441 12.76 12.42 -7.16
C PRO A 441 11.75 11.96 -6.10
N LEU A 442 12.03 10.85 -5.42
CA LEU A 442 11.16 10.31 -4.37
C LEU A 442 11.23 11.18 -3.10
N LEU A 443 12.43 11.59 -2.71
CA LEU A 443 12.63 12.52 -1.60
C LEU A 443 11.99 13.89 -1.87
N LEU A 444 12.04 14.37 -3.11
CA LEU A 444 11.42 15.64 -3.52
C LEU A 444 9.90 15.59 -3.59
N SER A 445 9.32 14.44 -3.90
CA SER A 445 7.87 14.28 -4.03
C SER A 445 7.15 14.19 -2.67
N GLU A 446 7.85 13.77 -1.62
CA GLU A 446 7.37 13.85 -0.25
C GLU A 446 7.70 15.26 0.28
N LYS A 447 6.78 15.91 1.00
CA LYS A 447 6.94 17.34 1.42
C LYS A 447 8.39 17.67 1.84
N PRO A 448 9.02 18.69 1.24
CA PRO A 448 10.38 19.10 1.59
C PRO A 448 10.37 19.68 3.01
N ASP A 449 10.82 18.89 3.97
CA ASP A 449 11.24 19.40 5.26
C ASP A 449 12.73 19.81 5.18
N THR A 450 13.22 20.50 6.20
CA THR A 450 14.65 20.90 6.29
C THR A 450 15.59 19.69 6.17
N GLY A 451 15.16 18.51 6.63
CA GLY A 451 15.92 17.27 6.52
C GLY A 451 16.06 16.77 5.07
N ASN A 452 15.04 16.94 4.23
CA ASN A 452 15.13 16.56 2.82
C ASN A 452 16.11 17.46 2.04
N LYS A 453 16.20 18.76 2.36
CA LYS A 453 17.20 19.65 1.74
C LYS A 453 18.62 19.22 2.08
N LEU A 454 18.90 18.96 3.36
CA LEU A 454 20.23 18.50 3.79
C LEU A 454 20.60 17.14 3.17
N MET A 455 19.62 16.23 3.04
CA MET A 455 19.84 14.95 2.36
C MET A 455 20.15 15.12 0.88
N LEU A 456 19.45 16.02 0.18
CA LEU A 456 19.70 16.33 -1.24
C LEU A 456 21.07 16.97 -1.44
N GLU A 457 21.48 17.87 -0.54
CA GLU A 457 22.84 18.44 -0.58
C GLU A 457 23.91 17.37 -0.35
N ALA A 458 23.67 16.41 0.56
CA ALA A 458 24.58 15.29 0.79
C ALA A 458 24.66 14.36 -0.43
N LEU A 459 23.51 14.06 -1.09
CA LEU A 459 23.46 13.27 -2.32
C LEU A 459 24.21 13.94 -3.48
N ASN A 460 24.03 15.25 -3.67
CA ASN A 460 24.71 16.01 -4.71
C ASN A 460 26.24 16.09 -4.51
N ARG A 461 26.74 15.83 -3.31
CA ARG A 461 28.20 15.74 -3.04
C ARG A 461 28.79 14.35 -3.31
N ILE A 462 27.93 13.34 -3.53
CA ILE A 462 28.31 11.93 -3.76
C ILE A 462 28.40 11.64 -5.27
N VAL A 463 27.69 12.38 -6.10
CA VAL A 463 27.72 12.36 -7.58
C VAL A 463 28.80 13.28 -8.12
#